data_b198d400ea002c0a26ac4d1aa1071a7c
#
_entry.id   b198d400ea002c0a26ac4d1aa1071a7c
#
_cell.length_a   1.000
_cell.length_b   1.000
_cell.length_c   1.000
_cell.angle_alpha   90.00
_cell.angle_beta   90.00
_cell.angle_gamma   90.00
#
_symmetry.space_group_name_H-M   'P 1'
#
loop_
_entity.id
_entity.type
_entity.pdbx_description
1 polymer ?
#
loop_
_entity_poly.entity_id
_entity_poly.type
_entity_poly.pdbx_seq_one_letter_code
_entity_poly.pdbx_strand_id
1 'polypeptide(L)'
;SGFNRSQMAWYTIDPLFNRKGSTLTPGHIKSDLNQLSNHYVRAIYMRELFPLRQQQTYSTETSTVNAMNIAFYPNERGPYNFNVADLQADGTLANPQKHWGGMMRKLDTNDFEQANVEYIEFWMLDPFIYSNQQPDARLYGGDFYINLGEISEDILRDGKKFYESGMPVDGSNSFTYSQWGKIPTQSTVTYAFATTSGSRALQDVGFNGLTDAEEQEFYRSAYLDQIQGKVNQAVFDSIFADPARDDYHYYRGSDWDQMQAPILYLSLIHI
;
A
#
# COMPACT_ATOMS: atom_id res chain seq x y z
N SER A 1 9.14 -15.03 -3.01
CA SER A 1 8.18 -15.66 -2.09
C SER A 1 7.42 -14.57 -1.34
N GLY A 2 6.18 -14.88 -0.91
CA GLY A 2 5.34 -13.95 -0.13
C GLY A 2 6.00 -13.47 1.16
N PHE A 3 6.84 -14.28 1.77
CA PHE A 3 7.57 -13.95 3.00
C PHE A 3 8.61 -12.82 2.85
N ASN A 4 8.93 -12.38 1.65
CA ASN A 4 9.90 -11.30 1.40
C ASN A 4 9.23 -9.99 0.99
N ARG A 5 7.94 -9.83 1.25
CA ARG A 5 7.26 -8.57 1.00
C ARG A 5 7.77 -7.49 1.94
N SER A 6 8.09 -6.34 1.38
CA SER A 6 8.39 -5.14 2.15
C SER A 6 7.23 -4.16 2.09
N GLN A 7 7.27 -3.20 2.97
CA GLN A 7 6.26 -2.15 3.06
C GLN A 7 6.24 -1.34 1.77
N MET A 8 5.05 -1.14 1.25
CA MET A 8 4.78 -0.23 0.16
C MET A 8 3.55 0.60 0.50
N ALA A 9 3.59 1.87 0.20
CA ALA A 9 2.47 2.78 0.36
C ALA A 9 2.09 3.39 -0.98
N TRP A 10 0.81 3.40 -1.28
CA TRP A 10 0.22 4.18 -2.36
C TRP A 10 -0.56 5.33 -1.75
N TYR A 11 -0.31 6.54 -2.22
CA TYR A 11 -0.93 7.72 -1.63
C TYR A 11 -1.23 8.79 -2.68
N THR A 12 -2.15 9.68 -2.33
CA THR A 12 -2.46 10.87 -3.11
C THR A 12 -2.05 12.11 -2.32
N ILE A 13 -1.30 13.00 -2.96
CA ILE A 13 -0.95 14.27 -2.34
C ILE A 13 -2.18 15.18 -2.36
N ASP A 14 -2.62 15.63 -1.21
CA ASP A 14 -3.71 16.59 -1.11
C ASP A 14 -3.28 17.94 -1.73
N PRO A 15 -4.11 18.53 -2.59
CA PRO A 15 -3.86 19.84 -3.17
C PRO A 15 -3.57 20.96 -2.15
N LEU A 16 -3.95 20.74 -0.90
CA LEU A 16 -3.61 21.63 0.21
C LEU A 16 -2.11 21.94 0.30
N PHE A 17 -1.26 20.94 0.03
CA PHE A 17 0.20 21.07 0.15
C PHE A 17 0.87 21.76 -1.04
N ASN A 18 0.16 22.00 -2.13
CA ASN A 18 0.72 22.63 -3.33
C ASN A 18 0.01 23.92 -3.76
N ARG A 19 -0.97 24.40 -3.00
CA ARG A 19 -1.77 25.59 -3.33
C ARG A 19 -1.41 26.79 -2.46
N LYS A 20 -0.59 27.71 -2.99
CA LYS A 20 -0.25 28.97 -2.31
C LYS A 20 -1.48 29.83 -1.99
N GLY A 21 -2.47 29.84 -2.87
CA GLY A 21 -3.68 30.69 -2.74
C GLY A 21 -4.76 30.14 -1.81
N SER A 22 -4.65 28.90 -1.32
CA SER A 22 -5.65 28.33 -0.42
C SER A 22 -5.55 28.91 0.98
N THR A 23 -6.68 29.26 1.58
CA THR A 23 -6.74 29.69 2.98
C THR A 23 -6.42 28.55 3.96
N LEU A 24 -6.64 27.32 3.52
CA LEU A 24 -6.43 26.10 4.32
C LEU A 24 -4.96 25.67 4.35
N THR A 25 -4.15 26.08 3.36
CA THR A 25 -2.73 25.70 3.34
C THR A 25 -2.00 26.31 4.53
N PRO A 26 -1.29 25.52 5.33
CA PRO A 26 -0.53 26.00 6.48
C PRO A 26 0.46 27.13 6.10
N GLY A 27 0.60 28.10 6.99
CA GLY A 27 1.42 29.30 6.72
C GLY A 27 2.88 28.99 6.41
N HIS A 28 3.47 28.00 7.10
CA HIS A 28 4.85 27.59 6.87
C HIS A 28 5.07 26.97 5.48
N ILE A 29 4.07 26.28 4.93
CA ILE A 29 4.12 25.76 3.56
C ILE A 29 3.96 26.89 2.55
N LYS A 30 3.01 27.82 2.78
CA LYS A 30 2.78 28.96 1.89
C LYS A 30 4.00 29.87 1.75
N SER A 31 4.77 30.02 2.82
CA SER A 31 5.95 30.89 2.85
C SER A 31 7.21 30.23 2.29
N ASP A 32 7.21 28.92 2.15
CA ASP A 32 8.36 28.15 1.65
C ASP A 32 8.18 27.78 0.16
N LEU A 33 8.84 28.55 -0.70
CA LEU A 33 8.80 28.30 -2.14
C LEU A 33 9.44 26.96 -2.52
N ASN A 34 10.39 26.46 -1.75
CA ASN A 34 11.01 25.15 -2.01
C ASN A 34 10.01 24.03 -1.75
N GLN A 35 9.19 24.15 -0.72
CA GLN A 35 8.12 23.20 -0.46
C GLN A 35 7.07 23.20 -1.59
N LEU A 36 6.63 24.38 -2.02
CA LEU A 36 5.63 24.52 -3.07
C LEU A 36 6.11 24.08 -4.45
N SER A 37 7.41 24.17 -4.72
CA SER A 37 8.04 23.76 -5.98
C SER A 37 8.64 22.36 -5.92
N ASN A 38 8.54 21.67 -4.79
CA ASN A 38 9.08 20.32 -4.61
C ASN A 38 8.40 19.35 -5.60
N HIS A 39 9.21 18.69 -6.43
CA HIS A 39 8.73 17.76 -7.46
C HIS A 39 7.91 16.59 -6.90
N TYR A 40 8.14 16.19 -5.67
CA TYR A 40 7.41 15.08 -5.04
C TYR A 40 5.99 15.43 -4.59
N VAL A 41 5.67 16.72 -4.42
CA VAL A 41 4.38 17.16 -3.89
C VAL A 41 3.62 18.13 -4.79
N ARG A 42 4.29 18.76 -5.77
CA ARG A 42 3.67 19.74 -6.64
C ARG A 42 2.68 19.13 -7.63
N ALA A 43 1.72 19.91 -8.05
CA ALA A 43 0.85 19.55 -9.18
C ALA A 43 1.67 19.47 -10.49
N ILE A 44 1.37 18.45 -11.30
CA ILE A 44 1.97 18.27 -12.62
C ILE A 44 1.00 18.78 -13.66
N TYR A 45 1.44 19.73 -14.48
CA TYR A 45 0.60 20.31 -15.51
C TYR A 45 0.70 19.55 -16.82
N MET A 46 -0.44 19.35 -17.48
CA MET A 46 -0.50 18.69 -18.78
C MET A 46 0.46 19.29 -19.83
N ARG A 47 0.66 20.60 -19.81
CA ARG A 47 1.58 21.31 -20.70
C ARG A 47 3.06 20.96 -20.46
N GLU A 48 3.42 20.50 -19.27
CA GLU A 48 4.80 20.10 -18.98
C GLU A 48 5.13 18.76 -19.63
N LEU A 49 4.16 17.84 -19.65
CA LEU A 49 4.31 16.52 -20.27
C LEU A 49 4.09 16.58 -21.78
N PHE A 50 3.15 17.39 -22.24
CA PHE A 50 2.74 17.49 -23.64
C PHE A 50 2.75 18.95 -24.13
N PRO A 51 3.93 19.56 -24.29
CA PRO A 51 4.05 20.99 -24.63
C PRO A 51 3.46 21.35 -26.00
N LEU A 52 3.44 20.39 -26.93
CA LEU A 52 2.93 20.58 -28.30
C LEU A 52 1.42 20.36 -28.42
N ARG A 53 0.77 19.85 -27.39
CA ARG A 53 -0.67 19.61 -27.41
C ARG A 53 -1.40 20.93 -27.26
N GLN A 54 -2.21 21.29 -28.25
CA GLN A 54 -3.09 22.46 -28.16
C GLN A 54 -4.09 22.25 -27.01
N GLN A 55 -4.00 23.10 -26.00
CA GLN A 55 -5.00 23.12 -24.95
C GLN A 55 -6.23 23.86 -25.46
N GLN A 56 -7.38 23.24 -25.41
CA GLN A 56 -8.63 23.93 -25.67
C GLN A 56 -8.88 24.94 -24.54
N THR A 57 -8.85 26.21 -24.90
CA THR A 57 -8.89 27.35 -23.99
C THR A 57 -10.32 27.66 -23.50
N TYR A 58 -11.10 26.65 -23.11
CA TYR A 58 -12.44 26.89 -22.58
C TYR A 58 -12.50 27.05 -21.04
N SER A 59 -11.40 26.86 -20.35
CA SER A 59 -11.30 27.15 -18.92
C SER A 59 -9.98 27.83 -18.60
N THR A 60 -10.05 28.82 -17.74
CA THR A 60 -8.89 29.48 -17.12
C THR A 60 -8.13 28.56 -16.16
N GLU A 61 -8.61 27.34 -15.94
CA GLU A 61 -7.95 26.35 -15.11
C GLU A 61 -6.91 25.59 -15.92
N THR A 62 -5.67 25.68 -15.45
CA THR A 62 -4.56 24.90 -16.02
C THR A 62 -4.80 23.42 -15.71
N SER A 63 -4.97 22.62 -16.76
CA SER A 63 -5.20 21.20 -16.64
C SER A 63 -4.02 20.50 -15.95
N THR A 64 -4.29 19.80 -14.88
CA THR A 64 -3.30 18.97 -14.13
C THR A 64 -3.50 17.51 -14.40
N VAL A 65 -2.42 16.74 -14.26
CA VAL A 65 -2.43 15.28 -14.36
C VAL A 65 -2.43 14.71 -12.96
N ASN A 66 -3.29 13.73 -12.73
CA ASN A 66 -3.26 12.95 -11.50
C ASN A 66 -2.06 12.01 -11.54
N ALA A 67 -1.15 12.16 -10.59
CA ALA A 67 -0.02 11.27 -10.41
C ALA A 67 -0.37 10.17 -9.40
N MET A 68 0.09 8.96 -9.68
CA MET A 68 0.09 7.87 -8.71
C MET A 68 1.40 7.96 -7.93
N ASN A 69 1.30 8.17 -6.63
CA ASN A 69 2.47 8.25 -5.77
C ASN A 69 2.65 6.93 -5.04
N ILE A 70 3.83 6.36 -5.17
CA ILE A 70 4.20 5.10 -4.54
C ILE A 70 5.47 5.32 -3.74
N ALA A 71 5.49 4.88 -2.49
CA ALA A 71 6.67 4.80 -1.67
C ALA A 71 6.95 3.33 -1.34
N PHE A 72 8.18 2.90 -1.56
CA PHE A 72 8.65 1.54 -1.27
C PHE A 72 9.72 1.59 -0.18
N TYR A 73 9.52 0.81 0.87
CA TYR A 73 10.39 0.76 2.05
C TYR A 73 11.00 -0.64 2.19
N PRO A 74 12.10 -0.92 1.48
CA PRO A 74 12.66 -2.27 1.40
C PRO A 74 13.19 -2.81 2.73
N ASN A 75 13.47 -1.92 3.71
CA ASN A 75 13.94 -2.30 5.04
C ASN A 75 12.79 -2.50 6.04
N GLU A 76 11.55 -2.27 5.64
CA GLU A 76 10.41 -2.42 6.52
C GLU A 76 9.61 -3.66 6.18
N ARG A 77 9.17 -4.37 7.20
CA ARG A 77 8.32 -5.55 7.07
C ARG A 77 6.99 -5.15 6.42
N GLY A 78 6.64 -5.77 5.31
CA GLY A 78 5.33 -5.62 4.66
C GLY A 78 4.31 -6.66 5.15
N PRO A 79 3.07 -6.58 4.67
CA PRO A 79 2.02 -7.54 5.00
C PRO A 79 2.44 -8.98 4.68
N TYR A 80 2.07 -9.90 5.57
CA TYR A 80 2.37 -11.34 5.45
C TYR A 80 3.85 -11.69 5.32
N ASN A 81 4.73 -10.80 5.76
CA ASN A 81 6.14 -11.09 5.83
C ASN A 81 6.47 -11.74 7.17
N PHE A 82 6.61 -13.05 7.18
CA PHE A 82 6.97 -13.86 8.35
C PHE A 82 8.42 -14.34 8.27
N ASN A 83 9.30 -13.59 7.60
CA ASN A 83 10.71 -13.95 7.46
C ASN A 83 11.48 -13.66 8.75
N VAL A 84 11.68 -14.68 9.56
CA VAL A 84 12.47 -14.60 10.80
C VAL A 84 13.95 -14.33 10.52
N ALA A 85 14.49 -14.86 9.42
CA ALA A 85 15.93 -14.81 9.15
C ALA A 85 16.42 -13.38 8.91
N ASP A 86 15.64 -12.58 8.18
CA ASP A 86 16.01 -11.21 7.80
C ASP A 86 15.59 -10.15 8.83
N LEU A 87 14.77 -10.50 9.82
CA LEU A 87 14.30 -9.56 10.83
C LEU A 87 15.42 -9.23 11.82
N GLN A 88 15.73 -7.94 11.98
CA GLN A 88 16.74 -7.42 12.89
C GLN A 88 16.14 -7.03 14.24
N ALA A 89 16.99 -6.77 15.22
CA ALA A 89 16.56 -6.45 16.58
C ALA A 89 15.72 -5.16 16.69
N ASP A 90 15.92 -4.21 15.79
CA ASP A 90 15.18 -2.95 15.70
C ASP A 90 13.91 -3.03 14.85
N GLY A 91 13.56 -4.23 14.36
CA GLY A 91 12.40 -4.46 13.50
C GLY A 91 12.62 -4.19 12.01
N THR A 92 13.80 -3.75 11.63
CA THR A 92 14.16 -3.58 10.22
C THR A 92 14.49 -4.91 9.56
N LEU A 93 14.41 -4.95 8.23
CA LEU A 93 14.80 -6.11 7.43
C LEU A 93 16.23 -5.98 6.93
N ALA A 94 17.02 -7.03 7.13
CA ALA A 94 18.31 -7.17 6.47
C ALA A 94 18.12 -7.45 4.97
N ASN A 95 19.17 -7.21 4.19
CA ASN A 95 19.21 -7.53 2.75
C ASN A 95 18.07 -6.91 1.91
N PRO A 96 17.92 -5.59 1.90
CA PRO A 96 16.82 -4.91 1.21
C PRO A 96 16.70 -5.29 -0.28
N GLN A 97 17.79 -5.69 -0.93
CA GLN A 97 17.80 -6.09 -2.35
C GLN A 97 17.03 -7.40 -2.64
N LYS A 98 16.71 -8.17 -1.59
CA LYS A 98 15.93 -9.42 -1.71
C LYS A 98 14.44 -9.21 -1.51
N HIS A 99 14.05 -8.00 -1.11
CA HIS A 99 12.69 -7.67 -0.78
C HIS A 99 11.99 -6.99 -1.95
N TRP A 100 10.69 -7.11 -1.99
CA TRP A 100 9.87 -6.59 -3.06
C TRP A 100 8.55 -6.02 -2.53
N GLY A 101 8.00 -5.07 -3.26
CA GLY A 101 6.63 -4.61 -3.13
C GLY A 101 5.96 -4.68 -4.50
N GLY A 102 4.68 -4.92 -4.55
CA GLY A 102 3.98 -5.04 -5.82
C GLY A 102 2.56 -4.54 -5.75
N MET A 103 2.08 -3.99 -6.86
CA MET A 103 0.68 -3.64 -7.06
C MET A 103 0.13 -4.47 -8.21
N MET A 104 -1.08 -4.96 -8.04
CA MET A 104 -1.81 -5.66 -9.07
C MET A 104 -3.06 -4.85 -9.45
N ARG A 105 -3.32 -4.74 -10.74
CA ARG A 105 -4.51 -4.08 -11.26
C ARG A 105 -5.10 -4.91 -12.39
N LYS A 106 -6.41 -5.06 -12.36
CA LYS A 106 -7.14 -5.60 -13.52
C LYS A 106 -7.04 -4.62 -14.69
N LEU A 107 -6.82 -5.15 -15.88
CA LEU A 107 -6.92 -4.40 -17.12
C LEU A 107 -8.36 -4.48 -17.65
N ASP A 108 -8.83 -3.38 -18.23
CA ASP A 108 -10.19 -3.30 -18.79
C ASP A 108 -10.32 -4.09 -20.08
N THR A 109 -9.19 -4.28 -20.81
CA THR A 109 -9.11 -5.13 -21.98
C THR A 109 -8.18 -6.31 -21.70
N ASN A 110 -8.61 -7.49 -22.10
CA ASN A 110 -7.84 -8.74 -21.99
C ASN A 110 -7.23 -9.17 -23.36
N ASP A 111 -7.55 -8.44 -24.42
CA ASP A 111 -7.06 -8.70 -25.76
C ASP A 111 -6.38 -7.44 -26.31
N PHE A 112 -5.05 -7.42 -26.20
CA PHE A 112 -4.23 -6.30 -26.67
C PHE A 112 -4.14 -6.25 -28.20
N GLU A 113 -4.25 -7.38 -28.90
CA GLU A 113 -4.23 -7.43 -30.35
C GLU A 113 -5.50 -6.80 -30.91
N GLN A 114 -6.67 -7.17 -30.39
CA GLN A 114 -7.94 -6.58 -30.78
C GLN A 114 -8.01 -5.09 -30.45
N ALA A 115 -7.39 -4.66 -29.37
CA ALA A 115 -7.32 -3.26 -28.97
C ALA A 115 -6.20 -2.47 -29.68
N ASN A 116 -5.43 -3.10 -30.56
CA ASN A 116 -4.25 -2.52 -31.23
C ASN A 116 -3.26 -1.86 -30.27
N VAL A 117 -3.01 -2.48 -29.13
CA VAL A 117 -2.04 -2.00 -28.15
C VAL A 117 -0.67 -2.52 -28.54
N GLU A 118 0.23 -1.62 -28.92
CA GLU A 118 1.61 -1.97 -29.29
C GLU A 118 2.63 -1.59 -28.21
N TYR A 119 2.33 -0.56 -27.43
CA TYR A 119 3.26 0.02 -26.48
C TYR A 119 2.60 0.28 -25.13
N ILE A 120 3.42 0.27 -24.07
CA ILE A 120 3.09 0.80 -22.76
C ILE A 120 4.01 1.97 -22.52
N GLU A 121 3.42 3.16 -22.40
CA GLU A 121 4.15 4.39 -22.13
C GLU A 121 3.67 4.98 -20.81
N PHE A 122 4.61 5.43 -19.99
CA PHE A 122 4.30 6.13 -18.77
C PHE A 122 5.37 7.16 -18.44
N TRP A 123 4.98 8.18 -17.71
CA TRP A 123 5.89 9.17 -17.17
C TRP A 123 6.23 8.81 -15.74
N MET A 124 7.51 8.74 -15.45
CA MET A 124 8.00 8.49 -14.10
C MET A 124 8.86 9.65 -13.64
N LEU A 125 8.61 10.14 -12.45
CA LEU A 125 9.50 11.09 -11.80
C LEU A 125 10.81 10.37 -11.46
N ASP A 126 11.94 10.98 -11.79
CA ASP A 126 13.24 10.48 -11.36
C ASP A 126 13.34 10.55 -9.83
N PRO A 127 13.39 9.42 -9.12
CA PRO A 127 13.45 9.40 -7.67
C PRO A 127 14.80 9.88 -7.14
N PHE A 128 15.80 10.03 -8.00
CA PHE A 128 17.17 10.38 -7.65
C PHE A 128 17.53 11.84 -7.97
N ILE A 129 16.58 12.65 -8.38
CA ILE A 129 16.82 14.05 -8.78
C ILE A 129 17.57 14.89 -7.73
N TYR A 130 17.44 14.52 -6.46
CA TYR A 130 18.13 15.17 -5.34
C TYR A 130 19.22 14.31 -4.70
N SER A 131 19.58 13.18 -5.29
CA SER A 131 20.53 12.22 -4.73
C SER A 131 21.93 12.81 -4.52
N ASN A 132 22.33 13.75 -5.35
CA ASN A 132 23.62 14.45 -5.22
C ASN A 132 23.70 15.33 -3.96
N GLN A 133 22.57 15.63 -3.34
CA GLN A 133 22.50 16.45 -2.11
C GLN A 133 22.46 15.60 -0.84
N GLN A 134 22.22 14.30 -0.98
CA GLN A 134 22.22 13.34 0.12
C GLN A 134 22.99 12.09 -0.31
N PRO A 135 24.27 11.97 0.07
CA PRO A 135 25.12 10.86 -0.35
C PRO A 135 24.83 9.55 0.40
N ASP A 136 23.55 9.26 0.67
CA ASP A 136 23.17 8.01 1.28
C ASP A 136 23.02 6.93 0.19
N ALA A 137 23.94 5.96 0.20
CA ALA A 137 23.96 4.85 -0.75
C ALA A 137 22.66 4.03 -0.79
N ARG A 138 21.79 4.17 0.22
CA ARG A 138 20.47 3.51 0.28
C ARG A 138 19.46 4.10 -0.70
N LEU A 139 19.75 5.24 -1.30
CA LEU A 139 18.91 5.92 -2.27
C LEU A 139 19.16 5.50 -3.72
N TYR A 140 20.12 4.63 -3.96
CA TYR A 140 20.55 4.26 -5.30
C TYR A 140 20.01 2.90 -5.70
N GLY A 141 19.07 2.93 -6.63
CA GLY A 141 18.72 1.76 -7.41
C GLY A 141 17.61 0.90 -6.84
N GLY A 142 17.04 0.19 -7.73
CA GLY A 142 16.01 -0.80 -7.56
C GLY A 142 15.54 -1.20 -8.95
N ASP A 143 15.05 -2.42 -9.07
CA ASP A 143 14.49 -2.91 -10.32
C ASP A 143 12.99 -2.65 -10.33
N PHE A 144 12.49 -2.14 -11.44
CA PHE A 144 11.08 -1.96 -11.69
C PHE A 144 10.60 -2.99 -12.71
N TYR A 145 9.63 -3.79 -12.35
CA TYR A 145 9.09 -4.85 -13.19
C TYR A 145 7.63 -4.57 -13.54
N ILE A 146 7.28 -4.74 -14.81
CA ILE A 146 5.90 -4.76 -15.28
C ILE A 146 5.61 -6.16 -15.79
N ASN A 147 4.66 -6.84 -15.18
CA ASN A 147 4.19 -8.15 -15.59
C ASN A 147 2.79 -8.01 -16.18
N LEU A 148 2.60 -8.47 -17.41
CA LEU A 148 1.33 -8.42 -18.13
C LEU A 148 0.88 -9.83 -18.45
N GLY A 149 -0.41 -10.06 -18.41
CA GLY A 149 -1.02 -11.33 -18.76
C GLY A 149 -1.92 -11.87 -17.65
N GLU A 150 -2.20 -13.15 -17.69
CA GLU A 150 -2.94 -13.83 -16.63
C GLU A 150 -2.07 -13.98 -15.40
N ILE A 151 -2.38 -13.18 -14.39
CA ILE A 151 -1.69 -13.20 -13.10
C ILE A 151 -2.65 -13.87 -12.09
N SER A 152 -2.11 -14.80 -11.31
CA SER A 152 -2.87 -15.43 -10.26
C SER A 152 -3.29 -14.40 -9.21
N GLU A 153 -4.58 -14.42 -8.85
CA GLU A 153 -5.14 -13.65 -7.73
C GLU A 153 -4.81 -14.29 -6.37
N ASP A 154 -4.11 -15.40 -6.37
CA ASP A 154 -3.68 -16.12 -5.17
C ASP A 154 -2.46 -15.41 -4.55
N ILE A 155 -2.74 -14.38 -3.77
CA ILE A 155 -1.73 -13.51 -3.16
C ILE A 155 -0.93 -14.26 -2.09
N LEU A 156 -1.57 -15.14 -1.34
CA LEU A 156 -0.97 -15.89 -0.25
C LEU A 156 -0.42 -17.27 -0.67
N ARG A 157 -0.58 -17.66 -1.91
CA ARG A 157 -0.08 -18.89 -2.54
C ARG A 157 -0.43 -20.17 -1.78
N ASP A 158 -1.70 -20.39 -1.61
CA ASP A 158 -2.24 -21.62 -1.01
C ASP A 158 -3.09 -22.46 -1.98
N GLY A 159 -3.15 -22.05 -3.24
CA GLY A 159 -3.95 -22.68 -4.28
C GLY A 159 -5.43 -22.27 -4.21
N LYS A 160 -5.76 -21.24 -3.44
CA LYS A 160 -7.10 -20.70 -3.31
C LYS A 160 -7.14 -19.30 -3.89
N LYS A 161 -8.28 -18.93 -4.47
CA LYS A 161 -8.51 -17.55 -4.88
C LYS A 161 -8.97 -16.77 -3.67
N PHE A 162 -8.17 -15.80 -3.27
CA PHE A 162 -8.54 -14.86 -2.24
C PHE A 162 -9.10 -13.60 -2.87
N TYR A 163 -10.27 -13.23 -2.39
CA TYR A 163 -10.82 -11.90 -2.61
C TYR A 163 -10.66 -11.12 -1.31
N GLU A 164 -10.30 -9.86 -1.38
CA GLU A 164 -10.26 -8.91 -0.26
C GLU A 164 -11.62 -8.66 0.40
N SER A 165 -12.55 -9.58 0.24
CA SER A 165 -13.94 -9.36 0.57
C SER A 165 -14.28 -9.63 2.04
N GLY A 166 -13.29 -9.97 2.84
CA GLY A 166 -13.54 -10.27 4.24
C GLY A 166 -14.41 -11.52 4.46
N MET A 167 -14.74 -11.77 5.71
CA MET A 167 -15.59 -12.88 6.10
C MET A 167 -17.07 -12.54 5.91
N PRO A 168 -17.93 -13.55 5.65
CA PRO A 168 -19.37 -13.34 5.62
C PRO A 168 -19.89 -12.76 6.94
N VAL A 169 -20.76 -11.78 6.86
CA VAL A 169 -21.29 -11.01 7.99
C VAL A 169 -22.05 -11.87 9.02
N ASP A 170 -22.59 -13.00 8.59
CA ASP A 170 -23.42 -13.88 9.41
C ASP A 170 -22.65 -15.01 10.12
N GLY A 171 -21.33 -15.10 9.88
CA GLY A 171 -20.50 -16.15 10.48
C GLY A 171 -20.86 -17.58 10.09
N SER A 172 -21.74 -17.76 9.11
CA SER A 172 -22.40 -19.04 8.77
C SER A 172 -21.56 -19.98 7.92
N ASN A 173 -20.33 -19.63 7.59
CA ASN A 173 -19.50 -20.44 6.70
C ASN A 173 -18.64 -21.45 7.42
N SER A 174 -18.58 -22.65 6.86
CA SER A 174 -17.50 -23.57 7.17
C SER A 174 -16.19 -23.07 6.55
N PHE A 175 -15.09 -23.27 7.25
CA PHE A 175 -13.78 -22.84 6.84
C PHE A 175 -12.86 -24.03 6.59
N THR A 176 -11.93 -23.84 5.68
CA THR A 176 -10.73 -24.67 5.57
C THR A 176 -9.53 -23.81 5.98
N TYR A 177 -8.49 -24.45 6.47
CA TYR A 177 -7.25 -23.76 6.84
C TYR A 177 -6.16 -24.04 5.82
N SER A 178 -5.38 -23.03 5.51
CA SER A 178 -4.12 -23.13 4.76
C SER A 178 -2.95 -22.81 5.70
N GLN A 179 -1.75 -22.75 5.14
CA GLN A 179 -0.58 -22.27 5.88
C GLN A 179 -0.66 -20.76 6.23
N TRP A 180 -1.61 -20.06 5.64
CA TRP A 180 -1.77 -18.60 5.81
C TRP A 180 -2.92 -18.22 6.74
N GLY A 181 -3.90 -19.08 6.90
CA GLY A 181 -5.05 -18.76 7.72
C GLY A 181 -6.33 -19.49 7.32
N LYS A 182 -7.43 -18.81 7.47
CA LYS A 182 -8.82 -19.28 7.36
C LYS A 182 -9.39 -18.93 5.98
N ILE A 183 -9.98 -19.91 5.30
CA ILE A 183 -10.56 -19.76 3.97
C ILE A 183 -12.02 -20.20 3.99
N PRO A 184 -12.97 -19.33 3.60
CA PRO A 184 -14.36 -19.74 3.46
C PRO A 184 -14.52 -20.83 2.40
N THR A 185 -15.27 -21.89 2.68
CA THR A 185 -15.54 -22.95 1.71
C THR A 185 -16.54 -22.54 0.62
N GLN A 186 -17.29 -21.48 0.87
CA GLN A 186 -18.22 -20.89 -0.09
C GLN A 186 -17.85 -19.41 -0.28
N SER A 187 -17.60 -19.04 -1.54
CA SER A 187 -17.40 -17.66 -1.91
C SER A 187 -18.77 -16.97 -1.96
N THR A 188 -19.11 -16.24 -0.92
CA THR A 188 -20.20 -15.28 -0.96
C THR A 188 -19.69 -13.95 -1.48
N VAL A 189 -20.49 -13.26 -2.30
CA VAL A 189 -20.17 -11.87 -2.67
C VAL A 189 -20.32 -11.02 -1.41
N THR A 190 -19.21 -10.73 -0.78
CA THR A 190 -19.15 -9.78 0.34
C THR A 190 -18.76 -8.43 -0.21
N TYR A 191 -19.50 -7.41 0.17
CA TYR A 191 -19.11 -6.04 -0.13
C TYR A 191 -18.07 -5.62 0.89
N ALA A 192 -16.89 -5.24 0.45
CA ALA A 192 -15.77 -4.83 1.31
C ALA A 192 -16.13 -3.70 2.30
N PHE A 193 -17.26 -3.03 2.10
CA PHE A 193 -17.74 -1.94 2.94
C PHE A 193 -19.23 -2.03 3.16
N ALA A 194 -19.71 -3.17 3.63
CA ALA A 194 -21.12 -3.32 4.00
C ALA A 194 -21.48 -2.32 5.11
N THR A 195 -22.62 -1.65 4.95
CA THR A 195 -23.11 -0.64 5.91
C THR A 195 -23.89 -1.23 7.07
N THR A 196 -24.06 -2.55 7.08
CA THR A 196 -24.76 -3.25 8.15
C THR A 196 -23.95 -3.12 9.46
N SER A 197 -24.63 -2.82 10.56
CA SER A 197 -23.99 -2.71 11.87
C SER A 197 -23.22 -3.98 12.24
N GLY A 198 -21.98 -3.84 12.64
CA GLY A 198 -21.07 -4.95 13.01
C GLY A 198 -20.37 -5.66 11.84
N SER A 199 -20.73 -5.34 10.58
CA SER A 199 -20.12 -6.01 9.42
C SER A 199 -18.62 -5.71 9.28
N ARG A 200 -18.17 -4.53 9.65
CA ARG A 200 -16.76 -4.12 9.51
C ARG A 200 -15.81 -4.99 10.33
N ALA A 201 -16.15 -5.30 11.56
CA ALA A 201 -15.33 -6.16 12.40
C ALA A 201 -15.12 -7.57 11.85
N LEU A 202 -16.03 -8.04 10.97
CA LEU A 202 -15.94 -9.35 10.30
C LEU A 202 -15.35 -9.26 8.88
N GLN A 203 -15.25 -8.05 8.34
CA GLN A 203 -14.74 -7.80 6.98
C GLN A 203 -13.31 -7.29 6.95
N ASP A 204 -12.81 -6.79 8.09
CA ASP A 204 -11.48 -6.21 8.24
C ASP A 204 -10.49 -7.24 8.78
N VAL A 205 -10.44 -8.38 8.14
CA VAL A 205 -9.59 -9.54 8.54
C VAL A 205 -8.49 -9.85 7.52
N GLY A 206 -8.13 -8.90 6.70
CA GLY A 206 -7.11 -9.04 5.68
C GLY A 206 -7.38 -10.18 4.68
N PHE A 207 -6.31 -10.70 4.08
CA PHE A 207 -6.40 -11.81 3.12
C PHE A 207 -6.36 -13.19 3.77
N ASN A 208 -5.92 -13.30 5.02
CA ASN A 208 -5.78 -14.57 5.70
C ASN A 208 -7.04 -14.99 6.47
N GLY A 209 -8.03 -14.12 6.54
CA GLY A 209 -9.31 -14.37 7.20
C GLY A 209 -9.24 -14.49 8.72
N LEU A 210 -8.11 -14.16 9.34
CA LEU A 210 -7.89 -14.22 10.79
C LEU A 210 -8.01 -12.82 11.38
N THR A 211 -8.55 -12.72 12.58
CA THR A 211 -8.43 -11.53 13.43
C THR A 211 -7.07 -11.52 14.12
N ASP A 212 -6.61 -10.40 14.66
CA ASP A 212 -5.34 -10.29 15.40
C ASP A 212 -5.21 -11.38 16.49
N ALA A 213 -6.25 -11.61 17.24
CA ALA A 213 -6.26 -12.63 18.29
C ALA A 213 -6.11 -14.06 17.72
N GLU A 214 -6.73 -14.33 16.58
CA GLU A 214 -6.59 -15.61 15.88
C GLU A 214 -5.20 -15.73 15.26
N GLU A 215 -4.61 -14.63 14.75
CA GLU A 215 -3.24 -14.59 14.22
C GLU A 215 -2.19 -14.86 15.29
N GLN A 216 -2.35 -14.26 16.47
CA GLN A 216 -1.47 -14.50 17.61
C GLN A 216 -1.42 -15.98 17.98
N GLU A 217 -2.54 -16.68 17.89
CA GLU A 217 -2.59 -18.12 18.14
C GLU A 217 -2.05 -18.93 16.95
N PHE A 218 -2.48 -18.60 15.72
CA PHE A 218 -2.14 -19.33 14.52
C PHE A 218 -0.64 -19.26 14.19
N TYR A 219 -0.06 -18.06 14.33
CA TYR A 219 1.36 -17.83 14.02
C TYR A 219 2.28 -17.95 15.25
N ARG A 220 1.78 -18.38 16.40
CA ARG A 220 2.56 -18.47 17.64
C ARG A 220 3.87 -19.23 17.44
N SER A 221 3.80 -20.51 17.14
CA SER A 221 4.99 -21.37 17.01
C SER A 221 5.76 -21.14 15.70
N ALA A 222 5.03 -20.77 14.64
CA ALA A 222 5.64 -20.59 13.33
C ALA A 222 6.42 -19.28 13.21
N TYR A 223 6.07 -18.25 13.99
CA TYR A 223 6.69 -16.93 13.86
C TYR A 223 6.97 -16.26 15.21
N LEU A 224 5.95 -16.05 16.05
CA LEU A 224 6.08 -15.22 17.26
C LEU A 224 7.11 -15.77 18.26
N ASP A 225 7.08 -17.06 18.56
CA ASP A 225 8.05 -17.70 19.45
C ASP A 225 9.47 -17.64 18.90
N GLN A 226 9.62 -17.60 17.57
CA GLN A 226 10.93 -17.55 16.92
C GLN A 226 11.57 -16.16 16.94
N ILE A 227 10.77 -15.10 17.05
CA ILE A 227 11.25 -13.72 17.12
C ILE A 227 11.34 -13.21 18.55
N GLN A 228 10.68 -13.87 19.50
CA GLN A 228 10.75 -13.52 20.91
C GLN A 228 12.20 -13.61 21.41
N GLY A 229 12.70 -12.53 21.98
CA GLY A 229 14.09 -12.41 22.40
C GLY A 229 15.12 -12.14 21.28
N LYS A 230 14.69 -12.23 20.00
CA LYS A 230 15.53 -11.83 18.87
C LYS A 230 15.39 -10.33 18.57
N VAL A 231 14.20 -9.79 18.72
CA VAL A 231 13.91 -8.38 18.53
C VAL A 231 13.74 -7.65 19.86
N ASN A 232 13.84 -6.33 19.83
CA ASN A 232 13.57 -5.49 20.98
C ASN A 232 12.12 -5.66 21.46
N GLN A 233 11.85 -5.50 22.75
CA GLN A 233 10.52 -5.74 23.31
C GLN A 233 9.45 -4.87 22.64
N ALA A 234 9.72 -3.59 22.41
CA ALA A 234 8.75 -2.71 21.74
C ALA A 234 8.42 -3.16 20.31
N VAL A 235 9.39 -3.72 19.59
CA VAL A 235 9.19 -4.30 18.26
C VAL A 235 8.38 -5.58 18.35
N PHE A 236 8.68 -6.42 19.33
CA PHE A 236 7.91 -7.64 19.57
C PHE A 236 6.45 -7.31 19.89
N ASP A 237 6.21 -6.36 20.78
CA ASP A 237 4.86 -5.94 21.17
C ASP A 237 4.06 -5.41 19.96
N SER A 238 4.71 -4.65 19.09
CA SER A 238 4.10 -4.15 17.84
C SER A 238 3.76 -5.29 16.88
N ILE A 239 4.66 -6.28 16.72
CA ILE A 239 4.42 -7.44 15.85
C ILE A 239 3.36 -8.36 16.46
N PHE A 240 3.34 -8.48 17.77
CA PHE A 240 2.35 -9.29 18.48
C PHE A 240 0.94 -8.72 18.37
N ALA A 241 0.82 -7.39 18.35
CA ALA A 241 -0.48 -6.72 18.20
C ALA A 241 -1.12 -7.01 16.84
N ASP A 242 -0.33 -7.07 15.76
CA ASP A 242 -0.75 -7.34 14.38
C ASP A 242 0.31 -8.22 13.70
N PRO A 243 0.23 -9.55 13.87
CA PRO A 243 1.25 -10.46 13.36
C PRO A 243 1.39 -10.48 11.83
N ALA A 244 0.28 -10.39 11.11
CA ALA A 244 0.27 -10.39 9.64
C ALA A 244 0.55 -9.01 9.06
N ARG A 245 0.42 -7.95 9.84
CA ARG A 245 0.53 -6.56 9.41
C ARG A 245 -0.45 -6.23 8.25
N ASP A 246 -1.68 -6.62 8.43
CA ASP A 246 -2.71 -6.49 7.40
C ASP A 246 -3.95 -5.71 7.86
N ASP A 247 -3.87 -5.04 8.99
CA ASP A 247 -4.89 -4.13 9.49
C ASP A 247 -5.24 -3.06 8.46
N TYR A 248 -6.47 -3.13 7.96
CA TYR A 248 -6.97 -2.16 7.01
C TYR A 248 -7.72 -1.02 7.70
N HIS A 249 -7.21 0.17 7.56
CA HIS A 249 -7.86 1.39 8.01
C HIS A 249 -8.44 2.18 6.83
N TYR A 250 -9.74 2.30 6.77
CA TYR A 250 -10.37 3.13 5.75
C TYR A 250 -9.95 4.59 5.91
N TYR A 251 -9.44 5.20 4.84
CA TYR A 251 -8.85 6.56 4.87
C TYR A 251 -9.80 7.67 5.33
N ARG A 252 -11.13 7.41 5.36
CA ARG A 252 -12.18 8.29 5.93
C ARG A 252 -12.88 7.64 7.11
N GLY A 253 -12.28 6.65 7.73
CA GLY A 253 -12.83 5.98 8.90
C GLY A 253 -12.80 6.86 10.14
N SER A 254 -13.75 6.64 11.05
CA SER A 254 -13.81 7.34 12.33
C SER A 254 -12.67 6.98 13.28
N ASP A 255 -11.91 5.94 12.96
CA ASP A 255 -10.72 5.53 13.71
C ASP A 255 -9.66 6.64 13.74
N TRP A 256 -9.52 7.37 12.62
CA TRP A 256 -8.59 8.50 12.52
C TRP A 256 -8.96 9.66 13.45
N ASP A 257 -10.26 9.89 13.65
CA ASP A 257 -10.75 10.91 14.59
C ASP A 257 -10.40 10.52 16.02
N GLN A 258 -10.48 9.24 16.34
CA GLN A 258 -10.13 8.72 17.67
C GLN A 258 -8.63 8.75 17.95
N MET A 259 -7.81 8.48 16.94
CA MET A 259 -6.34 8.53 17.05
C MET A 259 -5.80 9.95 17.13
N GLN A 260 -6.63 10.97 16.89
CA GLN A 260 -6.19 12.37 16.74
C GLN A 260 -4.98 12.50 15.79
N ALA A 261 -4.95 11.66 14.77
CA ALA A 261 -3.83 11.60 13.84
C ALA A 261 -3.69 12.93 13.11
N PRO A 262 -2.48 13.46 12.94
CA PRO A 262 -2.26 14.66 12.12
C PRO A 262 -2.80 14.42 10.72
N ILE A 263 -3.39 15.45 10.12
CA ILE A 263 -3.96 15.47 8.75
C ILE A 263 -2.98 14.90 7.70
N LEU A 264 -1.68 14.89 7.99
CA LEU A 264 -0.62 14.35 7.15
C LEU A 264 -0.77 12.85 6.81
N TYR A 265 -1.54 12.09 7.57
CA TYR A 265 -1.74 10.65 7.37
C TYR A 265 -3.05 10.30 6.67
N LEU A 266 -3.86 11.27 6.30
CA LEU A 266 -5.19 11.06 5.69
C LEU A 266 -5.18 10.42 4.29
N SER A 267 -4.03 10.12 3.72
CA SER A 267 -3.92 9.55 2.37
C SER A 267 -3.10 8.27 2.30
N LEU A 268 -2.70 7.69 3.40
CA LEU A 268 -1.97 6.42 3.37
C LEU A 268 -2.97 5.28 3.31
N ILE A 269 -3.18 4.77 2.12
CA ILE A 269 -3.82 3.48 1.91
C ILE A 269 -2.69 2.46 2.01
N HIS A 270 -2.67 1.70 3.09
CA HIS A 270 -1.82 0.53 3.18
C HIS A 270 -2.50 -0.58 2.38
N ILE A 271 -1.89 -1.00 1.30
CA ILE A 271 -2.27 -2.15 0.50
C ILE A 271 -1.23 -3.25 0.69
#